data_eef1ea6445e07cb8301bdd197edb9b43
#
_entry.id   eef1ea6445e07cb8301bdd197edb9b43
#
_cell.length_a   1.000
_cell.length_b   1.000
_cell.length_c   1.000
_cell.angle_alpha   90.00
_cell.angle_beta   90.00
_cell.angle_gamma   90.00
#
_symmetry.space_group_name_H-M   'P 1'
#
loop_
_entity.id
_entity.type
_entity.pdbx_description
1 polymer ?
#
loop_
_entity_poly.entity_id
_entity_poly.type
_entity_poly.pdbx_seq_one_letter_code
_entity_poly.pdbx_strand_id
1 'polypeptide(L)'
;MIEAVSRDNLAQVLPLIRAYQEFYKAADICDERNAAFFAQFGEASPAGCQFAFRTAGVVVGFATVYFTYNSTLAAKVAVLNDLYTLPHCRGQGVGRQLIEHCRRFAAAHDAARLQWVTAPDNEPAQVLYDALPTRKSAWVFYTYGV
;
A
#
# COMPACT_ATOMS: atom_id res chain seq x y z
N MET A 1 -10.38 11.81 -3.93
CA MET A 1 -11.31 10.65 -3.91
C MET A 1 -10.50 9.36 -3.92
N ILE A 2 -10.85 8.43 -3.06
CA ILE A 2 -10.23 7.11 -3.01
C ILE A 2 -11.21 6.07 -3.55
N GLU A 3 -10.73 5.23 -4.45
CA GLU A 3 -11.52 4.17 -5.07
C GLU A 3 -10.75 2.85 -5.05
N ALA A 4 -11.46 1.73 -4.94
CA ALA A 4 -10.84 0.42 -5.09
C ALA A 4 -10.37 0.23 -6.54
N VAL A 5 -9.21 -0.40 -6.69
CA VAL A 5 -8.70 -0.75 -8.01
C VAL A 5 -9.43 -1.99 -8.51
N SER A 6 -9.84 -1.94 -9.77
CA SER A 6 -10.54 -3.01 -10.47
C SER A 6 -10.00 -3.12 -11.91
N ARG A 7 -10.59 -3.99 -12.71
CA ARG A 7 -10.23 -4.09 -14.13
C ARG A 7 -10.43 -2.78 -14.89
N ASP A 8 -11.36 -1.94 -14.44
CA ASP A 8 -11.73 -0.71 -15.15
C ASP A 8 -10.71 0.43 -14.98
N ASN A 9 -9.97 0.43 -13.86
CA ASN A 9 -9.04 1.53 -13.53
C ASN A 9 -7.59 1.09 -13.31
N LEU A 10 -7.29 -0.21 -13.29
CA LEU A 10 -5.92 -0.73 -13.08
C LEU A 10 -4.90 -0.11 -14.05
N ALA A 11 -5.27 0.04 -15.32
CA ALA A 11 -4.38 0.62 -16.32
C ALA A 11 -3.89 2.03 -15.96
N GLN A 12 -4.68 2.78 -15.19
CA GLN A 12 -4.33 4.12 -14.72
C GLN A 12 -3.41 4.10 -13.50
N VAL A 13 -3.36 2.99 -12.79
CA VAL A 13 -2.50 2.79 -11.60
C VAL A 13 -1.14 2.21 -11.98
N LEU A 14 -1.05 1.42 -13.03
CA LEU A 14 0.18 0.74 -13.47
C LEU A 14 1.39 1.67 -13.62
N PRO A 15 1.28 2.88 -14.19
CA PRO A 15 2.42 3.81 -14.24
C PRO A 15 2.95 4.21 -12.85
N LEU A 16 2.06 4.33 -11.86
CA LEU A 16 2.46 4.65 -10.48
C LEU A 16 3.12 3.45 -9.81
N ILE A 17 2.64 2.24 -10.10
CA ILE A 17 3.27 1.00 -9.61
C ILE A 17 4.70 0.89 -10.15
N ARG A 18 4.90 1.15 -11.44
CA ARG A 18 6.25 1.19 -12.03
C ARG A 18 7.12 2.23 -11.33
N ALA A 19 6.62 3.44 -11.13
CA ALA A 19 7.35 4.52 -10.45
C ALA A 19 7.73 4.14 -9.00
N TYR A 20 6.83 3.47 -8.29
CA TYR A 20 7.09 2.92 -6.95
C TYR A 20 8.21 1.89 -6.98
N GLN A 21 8.20 0.96 -7.93
CA GLN A 21 9.23 -0.05 -8.10
C GLN A 21 10.59 0.57 -8.44
N GLU A 22 10.60 1.58 -9.29
CA GLU A 22 11.82 2.36 -9.64
C GLU A 22 12.37 3.10 -8.41
N PHE A 23 11.51 3.68 -7.59
CA PHE A 23 11.90 4.35 -6.35
C PHE A 23 12.62 3.39 -5.39
N TYR A 24 12.14 2.15 -5.29
CA TYR A 24 12.77 1.11 -4.47
C TYR A 24 13.86 0.34 -5.21
N LYS A 25 14.27 0.78 -6.40
CA LYS A 25 15.35 0.18 -7.21
C LYS A 25 15.12 -1.30 -7.48
N ALA A 26 13.86 -1.67 -7.72
CA ALA A 26 13.51 -3.04 -8.07
C ALA A 26 14.20 -3.43 -9.37
N ALA A 27 14.77 -4.64 -9.40
CA ALA A 27 15.32 -5.22 -10.62
C ALA A 27 14.19 -5.80 -11.47
N ASP A 28 14.39 -5.82 -12.79
CA ASP A 28 13.53 -6.55 -13.73
C ASP A 28 12.04 -6.13 -13.64
N ILE A 29 11.76 -4.83 -13.78
CA ILE A 29 10.40 -4.30 -13.81
C ILE A 29 9.72 -4.69 -15.13
N CYS A 30 8.54 -5.31 -15.04
CA CYS A 30 7.79 -5.81 -16.19
C CYS A 30 6.33 -5.40 -16.08
N ASP A 31 5.85 -4.58 -17.02
CA ASP A 31 4.48 -4.04 -17.00
C ASP A 31 3.42 -5.14 -17.15
N GLU A 32 3.68 -6.15 -17.96
CA GLU A 32 2.76 -7.28 -18.15
C GLU A 32 2.64 -8.11 -16.86
N ARG A 33 3.75 -8.36 -16.19
CA ARG A 33 3.74 -9.04 -14.89
C ARG A 33 3.01 -8.23 -13.84
N ASN A 34 3.23 -6.90 -13.82
CA ASN A 34 2.51 -6.01 -12.90
C ASN A 34 1.00 -6.06 -13.15
N ALA A 35 0.56 -5.98 -14.40
CA ALA A 35 -0.86 -6.03 -14.74
C ALA A 35 -1.50 -7.36 -14.29
N ALA A 36 -0.85 -8.49 -14.52
CA ALA A 36 -1.34 -9.79 -14.09
C ALA A 36 -1.35 -9.94 -12.57
N PHE A 37 -0.29 -9.51 -11.90
CA PHE A 37 -0.17 -9.62 -10.45
C PHE A 37 -1.21 -8.76 -9.72
N PHE A 38 -1.33 -7.49 -10.08
CA PHE A 38 -2.22 -6.57 -9.37
C PHE A 38 -3.70 -6.76 -9.73
N ALA A 39 -4.01 -7.43 -10.84
CA ALA A 39 -5.39 -7.75 -11.21
C ALA A 39 -6.10 -8.69 -10.20
N GLN A 40 -5.36 -9.41 -9.37
CA GLN A 40 -5.93 -10.33 -8.39
C GLN A 40 -6.44 -9.65 -7.10
N PHE A 41 -6.13 -8.37 -6.89
CA PHE A 41 -6.51 -7.64 -5.68
C PHE A 41 -7.64 -6.66 -5.98
N GLY A 42 -8.73 -6.79 -5.24
CA GLY A 42 -9.90 -5.94 -5.36
C GLY A 42 -10.81 -6.11 -4.15
N GLU A 43 -11.93 -5.40 -4.11
CA GLU A 43 -12.83 -5.39 -2.95
C GLU A 43 -13.33 -6.78 -2.56
N ALA A 44 -13.53 -7.66 -3.52
CA ALA A 44 -14.03 -9.01 -3.29
C ALA A 44 -12.92 -10.05 -3.07
N SER A 45 -11.65 -9.66 -3.19
CA SER A 45 -10.53 -10.59 -3.02
C SER A 45 -10.26 -10.89 -1.55
N PRO A 46 -10.17 -12.16 -1.15
CA PRO A 46 -9.77 -12.52 0.22
C PRO A 46 -8.29 -12.28 0.50
N ALA A 47 -7.48 -12.05 -0.54
CA ALA A 47 -6.05 -11.80 -0.41
C ALA A 47 -5.72 -10.34 -0.09
N GLY A 48 -6.58 -9.41 -0.47
CA GLY A 48 -6.36 -7.99 -0.24
C GLY A 48 -6.99 -7.10 -1.29
N CYS A 49 -6.72 -5.81 -1.20
CA CYS A 49 -7.26 -4.81 -2.11
C CYS A 49 -6.24 -3.72 -2.38
N GLN A 50 -6.25 -3.19 -3.59
CA GLN A 50 -5.49 -2.02 -3.96
C GLN A 50 -6.44 -0.82 -4.08
N PHE A 51 -5.99 0.35 -3.61
CA PHE A 51 -6.75 1.59 -3.65
C PHE A 51 -6.00 2.66 -4.43
N ALA A 52 -6.72 3.41 -5.25
CA ALA A 52 -6.20 4.55 -5.99
C ALA A 52 -6.73 5.86 -5.41
N PHE A 53 -5.86 6.85 -5.29
CA PHE A 53 -6.26 8.22 -4.96
C PHE A 53 -6.33 9.04 -6.22
N ARG A 54 -7.51 9.60 -6.50
CA ARG A 54 -7.77 10.41 -7.68
C ARG A 54 -8.04 11.84 -7.30
N THR A 55 -7.43 12.78 -8.03
CA THR A 55 -7.73 14.21 -7.93
C THR A 55 -7.80 14.79 -9.34
N ALA A 56 -8.78 15.67 -9.58
CA ALA A 56 -9.02 16.28 -10.90
C ALA A 56 -9.04 15.26 -12.06
N GLY A 57 -9.63 14.08 -11.82
CA GLY A 57 -9.72 13.01 -12.81
C GLY A 57 -8.46 12.17 -13.01
N VAL A 58 -7.35 12.48 -12.31
CA VAL A 58 -6.05 11.81 -12.48
C VAL A 58 -5.71 11.01 -11.23
N VAL A 59 -5.19 9.78 -11.40
CA VAL A 59 -4.66 8.99 -10.30
C VAL A 59 -3.29 9.54 -9.91
N VAL A 60 -3.15 9.96 -8.65
CA VAL A 60 -1.93 10.59 -8.13
C VAL A 60 -1.28 9.82 -7.00
N GLY A 61 -1.93 8.77 -6.52
CA GLY A 61 -1.38 7.91 -5.48
C GLY A 61 -2.09 6.57 -5.43
N PHE A 62 -1.47 5.60 -4.78
CA PHE A 62 -2.10 4.30 -4.53
C PHE A 62 -1.59 3.68 -3.24
N ALA A 63 -2.35 2.72 -2.74
CA ALA A 63 -1.99 1.87 -1.62
C ALA A 63 -2.40 0.42 -1.92
N THR A 64 -1.61 -0.54 -1.43
CA THR A 64 -1.94 -1.96 -1.55
C THR A 64 -1.99 -2.57 -0.16
N VAL A 65 -3.08 -3.25 0.16
CA VAL A 65 -3.30 -3.96 1.42
C VAL A 65 -3.39 -5.45 1.15
N TYR A 66 -2.60 -6.23 1.89
CA TYR A 66 -2.71 -7.69 1.90
C TYR A 66 -3.23 -8.16 3.26
N PHE A 67 -3.99 -9.25 3.27
CA PHE A 67 -4.36 -9.93 4.50
C PHE A 67 -3.38 -11.05 4.81
N THR A 68 -3.02 -11.19 6.07
CA THR A 68 -2.22 -12.27 6.60
C THR A 68 -2.63 -12.57 8.05
N TYR A 69 -1.85 -13.37 8.74
CA TYR A 69 -2.16 -13.80 10.10
C TYR A 69 -1.00 -13.52 11.03
N ASN A 70 -1.32 -13.20 12.28
CA ASN A 70 -0.34 -13.01 13.34
C ASN A 70 -0.62 -14.02 14.46
N SER A 71 0.34 -14.92 14.69
CA SER A 71 0.16 -16.01 15.65
C SER A 71 0.15 -15.53 17.10
N THR A 72 0.93 -14.48 17.44
CA THR A 72 0.94 -13.95 18.80
C THR A 72 -0.35 -13.26 19.16
N LEU A 73 -1.06 -12.69 18.18
CA LEU A 73 -2.39 -12.13 18.35
C LEU A 73 -3.49 -13.18 18.14
N ALA A 74 -3.16 -14.33 17.56
CA ALA A 74 -4.12 -15.33 17.09
C ALA A 74 -5.22 -14.68 16.23
N ALA A 75 -4.84 -13.83 15.31
CA ALA A 75 -5.76 -12.99 14.56
C ALA A 75 -5.28 -12.75 13.12
N LYS A 76 -6.24 -12.47 12.25
CA LYS A 76 -6.01 -11.88 10.93
C LYS A 76 -5.51 -10.44 11.11
N VAL A 77 -4.54 -10.06 10.30
CA VAL A 77 -4.01 -8.68 10.23
C VAL A 77 -3.96 -8.22 8.78
N ALA A 78 -3.98 -6.92 8.58
CA ALA A 78 -3.79 -6.30 7.28
C ALA A 78 -2.40 -5.68 7.19
N VAL A 79 -1.74 -5.86 6.06
CA VAL A 79 -0.42 -5.27 5.77
C VAL A 79 -0.59 -4.20 4.71
N LEU A 80 -0.25 -2.96 5.05
CA LEU A 80 -0.10 -1.89 4.06
C LEU A 80 1.25 -2.10 3.37
N ASN A 81 1.22 -2.84 2.26
CA ASN A 81 2.45 -3.26 1.59
C ASN A 81 3.04 -2.15 0.73
N ASP A 82 2.19 -1.38 0.06
CA ASP A 82 2.61 -0.29 -0.82
C ASP A 82 1.86 0.98 -0.46
N LEU A 83 2.57 2.08 -0.43
CA LEU A 83 2.01 3.43 -0.31
C LEU A 83 2.86 4.37 -1.16
N TYR A 84 2.24 4.97 -2.17
CA TYR A 84 2.94 5.85 -3.09
C TYR A 84 2.09 7.06 -3.48
N THR A 85 2.73 8.20 -3.56
CA THR A 85 2.15 9.45 -4.08
C THR A 85 3.13 10.05 -5.07
N LEU A 86 2.63 10.49 -6.21
CA LEU A 86 3.45 11.19 -7.21
C LEU A 86 4.21 12.34 -6.55
N PRO A 87 5.50 12.56 -6.88
CA PRO A 87 6.34 13.54 -6.18
C PRO A 87 5.72 14.94 -6.07
N HIS A 88 5.13 15.44 -7.17
CA HIS A 88 4.52 16.78 -7.20
C HIS A 88 3.18 16.88 -6.44
N CYS A 89 2.62 15.76 -5.99
CA CYS A 89 1.39 15.70 -5.20
C CYS A 89 1.65 15.40 -3.72
N ARG A 90 2.92 15.28 -3.31
CA ARG A 90 3.30 15.02 -1.92
C ARG A 90 3.08 16.26 -1.04
N GLY A 91 2.97 16.04 0.26
CA GLY A 91 2.71 17.12 1.21
C GLY A 91 1.29 17.66 1.21
N GLN A 92 0.38 17.05 0.46
CA GLN A 92 -1.03 17.47 0.31
C GLN A 92 -2.01 16.52 1.01
N GLY A 93 -1.50 15.64 1.86
CA GLY A 93 -2.33 14.73 2.66
C GLY A 93 -2.81 13.46 1.94
N VAL A 94 -2.36 13.19 0.73
CA VAL A 94 -2.76 12.00 -0.04
C VAL A 94 -2.39 10.72 0.70
N GLY A 95 -1.13 10.58 1.15
CA GLY A 95 -0.66 9.40 1.87
C GLY A 95 -1.44 9.18 3.17
N ARG A 96 -1.69 10.23 3.94
CA ARG A 96 -2.47 10.15 5.18
C ARG A 96 -3.89 9.65 4.92
N GLN A 97 -4.55 10.16 3.90
CA GLN A 97 -5.90 9.74 3.55
C GLN A 97 -5.94 8.28 3.09
N LEU A 98 -4.94 7.85 2.31
CA LEU A 98 -4.82 6.45 1.90
C LEU A 98 -4.61 5.51 3.10
N ILE A 99 -3.72 5.86 4.04
CA ILE A 99 -3.51 5.07 5.26
C ILE A 99 -4.81 4.93 6.05
N GLU A 100 -5.50 6.03 6.26
CA GLU A 100 -6.75 6.04 7.03
C GLU A 100 -7.85 5.24 6.33
N HIS A 101 -7.91 5.30 5.01
CA HIS A 101 -8.83 4.47 4.23
C HIS A 101 -8.50 2.98 4.39
N CYS A 102 -7.21 2.61 4.28
CA CYS A 102 -6.76 1.23 4.48
C CYS A 102 -7.04 0.72 5.90
N ARG A 103 -6.90 1.58 6.91
CA ARG A 103 -7.23 1.23 8.30
C ARG A 103 -8.72 0.89 8.45
N ARG A 104 -9.60 1.71 7.87
CA ARG A 104 -11.05 1.44 7.88
C ARG A 104 -11.40 0.16 7.11
N PHE A 105 -10.76 -0.05 5.98
CA PHE A 105 -10.93 -1.28 5.19
C PHE A 105 -10.49 -2.51 6.00
N ALA A 106 -9.35 -2.45 6.67
CA ALA A 106 -8.88 -3.53 7.53
C ALA A 106 -9.88 -3.86 8.64
N ALA A 107 -10.39 -2.83 9.32
CA ALA A 107 -11.39 -3.00 10.39
C ALA A 107 -12.69 -3.63 9.86
N ALA A 108 -13.16 -3.21 8.68
CA ALA A 108 -14.36 -3.75 8.05
C ALA A 108 -14.21 -5.22 7.62
N HIS A 109 -12.97 -5.72 7.53
CA HIS A 109 -12.64 -7.11 7.16
C HIS A 109 -12.11 -7.91 8.34
N ASP A 110 -12.45 -7.52 9.58
CA ASP A 110 -12.13 -8.23 10.82
C ASP A 110 -10.62 -8.40 11.08
N ALA A 111 -9.79 -7.53 10.51
CA ALA A 111 -8.37 -7.50 10.84
C ALA A 111 -8.14 -6.82 12.19
N ALA A 112 -7.27 -7.39 13.02
CA ALA A 112 -6.97 -6.86 14.34
C ALA A 112 -6.16 -5.56 14.29
N ARG A 113 -5.40 -5.35 13.20
CA ARG A 113 -4.61 -4.13 12.97
C ARG A 113 -4.21 -3.98 11.51
N LEU A 114 -3.85 -2.77 11.14
CA LEU A 114 -3.07 -2.45 9.95
C LEU A 114 -1.62 -2.25 10.36
N GLN A 115 -0.68 -2.89 9.68
CA GLN A 115 0.75 -2.82 9.96
C GLN A 115 1.55 -2.61 8.69
N TRP A 116 2.72 -1.99 8.82
CA TRP A 116 3.66 -1.81 7.70
C TRP A 116 5.07 -1.60 8.21
N VAL A 117 6.03 -1.72 7.31
CA VAL A 117 7.44 -1.45 7.54
C VAL A 117 7.93 -0.36 6.58
N THR A 118 8.97 0.33 6.97
CA THR A 118 9.68 1.28 6.11
C THR A 118 11.17 1.18 6.39
N ALA A 119 11.99 1.60 5.43
CA ALA A 119 13.43 1.64 5.61
C ALA A 119 13.80 2.68 6.69
N PRO A 120 14.83 2.38 7.53
CA PRO A 120 15.23 3.30 8.60
C PRO A 120 15.68 4.68 8.10
N ASP A 121 16.17 4.77 6.86
CA ASP A 121 16.62 6.01 6.22
C ASP A 121 15.50 6.75 5.44
N ASN A 122 14.30 6.18 5.37
CA ASN A 122 13.17 6.84 4.73
C ASN A 122 12.52 7.84 5.72
N GLU A 123 13.21 8.93 6.01
CA GLU A 123 12.77 9.94 6.96
C GLU A 123 11.44 10.62 6.58
N PRO A 124 11.21 11.03 5.30
CA PRO A 124 9.94 11.65 4.93
C PRO A 124 8.71 10.78 5.21
N ALA A 125 8.82 9.48 4.97
CA ALA A 125 7.74 8.53 5.28
C ALA A 125 7.51 8.42 6.79
N GLN A 126 8.59 8.36 7.58
CA GLN A 126 8.50 8.28 9.04
C GLN A 126 7.88 9.52 9.66
N VAL A 127 8.12 10.71 9.10
CA VAL A 127 7.45 11.95 9.55
C VAL A 127 5.93 11.80 9.45
N LEU A 128 5.44 11.26 8.33
CA LEU A 128 4.01 10.98 8.17
C LEU A 128 3.52 9.96 9.20
N TYR A 129 4.22 8.84 9.34
CA TYR A 129 3.79 7.74 10.21
C TYR A 129 3.83 8.12 11.68
N ASP A 130 4.85 8.87 12.12
CA ASP A 130 4.99 9.33 13.50
C ASP A 130 3.91 10.38 13.87
N ALA A 131 3.34 11.07 12.88
CA ALA A 131 2.23 12.02 13.09
C ALA A 131 0.87 11.33 13.24
N LEU A 132 0.77 10.03 12.98
CA LEU A 132 -0.43 9.24 13.16
C LEU A 132 -0.42 8.54 14.54
N PRO A 133 -1.56 8.13 15.08
CA PRO A 133 -1.60 7.38 16.35
C PRO A 133 -1.13 5.94 16.16
N THR A 134 0.10 5.78 15.75
CA THR A 134 0.76 4.50 15.48
C THR A 134 1.65 4.08 16.64
N ARG A 135 1.98 2.80 16.69
CA ARG A 135 3.00 2.24 17.58
C ARG A 135 4.19 1.82 16.72
N LYS A 136 5.39 2.31 17.07
CA LYS A 136 6.63 2.06 16.34
C LYS A 136 7.46 1.01 17.07
N SER A 137 7.97 0.02 16.32
CA SER A 137 8.88 -1.01 16.84
C SER A 137 9.94 -1.34 15.81
N ALA A 138 11.10 -1.82 16.28
CA ALA A 138 12.22 -2.17 15.42
C ALA A 138 12.30 -3.69 15.22
N TRP A 139 12.46 -4.11 13.96
CA TRP A 139 12.61 -5.50 13.57
C TRP A 139 13.73 -5.63 12.55
N VAL A 140 14.44 -6.76 12.57
CA VAL A 140 15.40 -7.10 11.51
C VAL A 140 14.70 -7.98 10.50
N PHE A 141 14.74 -7.57 9.25
CA PHE A 141 14.07 -8.24 8.15
C PHE A 141 15.05 -9.17 7.43
N TYR A 142 14.75 -10.45 7.38
CA TYR A 142 15.55 -11.48 6.72
C TYR A 142 14.83 -11.99 5.50
N THR A 143 15.56 -12.20 4.38
CA THR A 143 15.06 -12.88 3.20
C THR A 143 15.97 -14.06 2.86
N TYR A 144 15.38 -15.12 2.32
CA TYR A 144 16.12 -16.28 1.83
C TYR A 144 15.51 -16.69 0.48
N GLY A 145 16.28 -16.51 -0.58
CA GLY A 145 15.81 -16.82 -1.93
C GLY A 145 15.48 -18.31 -2.12
N VAL A 146 14.42 -18.58 -2.85
CA VAL A 146 13.96 -19.94 -3.14
C VAL A 146 14.03 -20.26 -4.62
#